data_29cc7e3285b8a8676ef467f854acf858
#
_entry.id   29cc7e3285b8a8676ef467f854acf858
#
_cell.length_a   1.000
_cell.length_b   1.000
_cell.length_c   1.000
_cell.angle_alpha   90.00
_cell.angle_beta   90.00
_cell.angle_gamma   90.00
#
_symmetry.space_group_name_H-M   'P 1'
#
loop_
_entity.id
_entity.type
_entity.pdbx_description
1 polymer ?
#
loop_
_entity_poly.entity_id
_entity_poly.type
_entity_poly.pdbx_seq_one_letter_code
_entity_poly.pdbx_strand_id
1 'polypeptide(L)'
;MKIIFIRHGEPDYSLLEEAGYTGFGLDLAPLSAAGRRMATEAAANPLLEQAEILISSSVTRALETASYLIRDRQLPLFVEPLLHEWQVYESGTEKFEQARKLFFENRGELPVRSPVRYETAEQMKARFFSALSKYRDYETVALVAHRMLIRQFVADQQIDFCQFIECELEI
;
A
#
# COMPACT_ATOMS: atom_id res chain seq x y z
N MET A 1 4.07 2.04 18.64
CA MET A 1 4.04 3.03 17.55
C MET A 1 2.61 3.16 17.04
N LYS A 2 2.09 4.37 16.97
CA LYS A 2 0.81 4.65 16.31
C LYS A 2 1.06 4.79 14.80
N ILE A 3 0.30 4.05 13.99
CA ILE A 3 0.37 4.11 12.54
C ILE A 3 -0.94 4.63 11.99
N ILE A 4 -0.85 5.66 11.15
CA ILE A 4 -1.96 6.18 10.38
C ILE A 4 -1.80 5.63 8.97
N PHE A 5 -2.41 4.49 8.70
CA PHE A 5 -2.44 3.91 7.36
C PHE A 5 -3.27 4.77 6.42
N ILE A 6 -2.77 4.95 5.20
CA ILE A 6 -3.44 5.66 4.13
C ILE A 6 -3.34 4.79 2.87
N ARG A 7 -4.48 4.34 2.34
CA ARG A 7 -4.45 3.69 1.03
C ARG A 7 -4.19 4.73 -0.05
N HIS A 8 -3.31 4.43 -1.01
CA HIS A 8 -3.08 5.30 -2.17
C HIS A 8 -4.38 5.68 -2.88
N GLY A 9 -4.39 6.79 -3.63
CA GLY A 9 -5.50 7.23 -4.48
C GLY A 9 -5.73 6.28 -5.67
N GLU A 10 -6.85 6.46 -6.38
CA GLU A 10 -7.20 5.64 -7.53
C GLU A 10 -6.12 5.68 -8.62
N PRO A 11 -5.57 4.52 -9.05
CA PRO A 11 -4.57 4.45 -10.10
C PRO A 11 -5.19 4.46 -11.50
N ASP A 12 -4.39 4.89 -12.50
CA ASP A 12 -4.70 4.75 -13.92
C ASP A 12 -3.74 3.75 -14.57
N TYR A 13 -4.26 2.59 -14.95
CA TYR A 13 -3.49 1.54 -15.61
C TYR A 13 -3.55 1.61 -17.14
N SER A 14 -4.38 2.46 -17.73
CA SER A 14 -4.74 2.45 -19.16
C SER A 14 -3.53 2.47 -20.08
N LEU A 15 -2.60 3.42 -19.88
CA LEU A 15 -1.40 3.55 -20.70
C LEU A 15 -0.45 2.36 -20.56
N LEU A 16 -0.38 1.75 -19.38
CA LEU A 16 0.50 0.61 -19.14
C LEU A 16 -0.07 -0.67 -19.77
N GLU A 17 -1.39 -0.85 -19.69
CA GLU A 17 -2.10 -1.97 -20.29
C GLU A 17 -2.03 -1.88 -21.83
N GLU A 18 -2.24 -0.71 -22.42
CA GLU A 18 -2.05 -0.46 -23.87
C GLU A 18 -0.62 -0.76 -24.33
N ALA A 19 0.39 -0.43 -23.50
CA ALA A 19 1.79 -0.72 -23.78
C ALA A 19 2.21 -2.16 -23.46
N GLY A 20 1.27 -3.00 -22.98
CA GLY A 20 1.51 -4.43 -22.69
C GLY A 20 2.30 -4.69 -21.39
N TYR A 21 2.36 -3.73 -20.48
CA TYR A 21 3.01 -3.94 -19.18
C TYR A 21 2.22 -4.94 -18.33
N THR A 22 2.93 -5.80 -17.61
CA THR A 22 2.36 -6.79 -16.68
C THR A 22 3.20 -6.88 -15.40
N GLY A 23 2.64 -7.49 -14.36
CA GLY A 23 3.35 -7.69 -13.09
C GLY A 23 3.88 -6.38 -12.51
N PHE A 24 5.17 -6.34 -12.21
CA PHE A 24 5.84 -5.13 -11.67
C PHE A 24 5.74 -3.90 -12.57
N GLY A 25 5.55 -4.08 -13.88
CA GLY A 25 5.34 -2.94 -14.79
C GLY A 25 4.09 -2.14 -14.44
N LEU A 26 3.07 -2.77 -13.86
CA LEU A 26 1.85 -2.10 -13.40
C LEU A 26 2.08 -1.24 -12.14
N ASP A 27 3.20 -1.41 -11.43
CA ASP A 27 3.57 -0.55 -10.30
C ASP A 27 3.99 0.86 -10.72
N LEU A 28 4.24 1.06 -12.03
CA LEU A 28 4.50 2.37 -12.63
C LEU A 28 3.22 3.19 -12.85
N ALA A 29 2.03 2.62 -12.62
CA ALA A 29 0.76 3.31 -12.82
C ALA A 29 0.66 4.58 -11.94
N PRO A 30 0.43 5.76 -12.56
CA PRO A 30 0.17 7.00 -11.85
C PRO A 30 -1.25 7.01 -11.27
N LEU A 31 -1.60 8.07 -10.55
CA LEU A 31 -2.98 8.32 -10.17
C LEU A 31 -3.82 8.71 -11.38
N SER A 32 -5.08 8.29 -11.39
CA SER A 32 -6.10 8.82 -12.29
C SER A 32 -6.41 10.29 -11.97
N ALA A 33 -7.14 10.98 -12.84
CA ALA A 33 -7.65 12.32 -12.54
C ALA A 33 -8.54 12.33 -11.28
N ALA A 34 -9.31 11.27 -11.04
CA ALA A 34 -10.10 11.08 -9.82
C ALA A 34 -9.19 10.85 -8.61
N GLY A 35 -8.16 9.98 -8.75
CA GLY A 35 -7.20 9.71 -7.70
C GLY A 35 -6.44 10.96 -7.24
N ARG A 36 -6.06 11.86 -8.16
CA ARG A 36 -5.43 13.15 -7.83
C ARG A 36 -6.36 14.07 -7.04
N ARG A 37 -7.64 14.12 -7.40
CA ARG A 37 -8.64 14.88 -6.62
C ARG A 37 -8.80 14.28 -5.22
N MET A 38 -8.96 12.96 -5.11
CA MET A 38 -9.04 12.27 -3.82
C MET A 38 -7.81 12.56 -2.93
N ALA A 39 -6.61 12.50 -3.49
CA ALA A 39 -5.37 12.79 -2.75
C ALA A 39 -5.28 14.27 -2.32
N THR A 40 -5.77 15.20 -3.15
CA THR A 40 -5.85 16.63 -2.81
C THR A 40 -6.80 16.87 -1.64
N GLU A 41 -7.98 16.25 -1.67
CA GLU A 41 -8.97 16.33 -0.59
C GLU A 41 -8.46 15.68 0.70
N ALA A 42 -7.80 14.52 0.57
CA ALA A 42 -7.20 13.79 1.68
C ALA A 42 -6.09 14.58 2.40
N ALA A 43 -5.43 15.52 1.71
CA ALA A 43 -4.42 16.38 2.32
C ALA A 43 -4.99 17.28 3.44
N ALA A 44 -6.30 17.52 3.48
CA ALA A 44 -6.96 18.25 4.55
C ALA A 44 -7.30 17.40 5.80
N ASN A 45 -6.99 16.09 5.79
CA ASN A 45 -7.32 15.22 6.91
C ASN A 45 -6.51 15.59 8.16
N PRO A 46 -7.19 15.87 9.31
CA PRO A 46 -6.53 16.29 10.55
C PRO A 46 -5.62 15.23 11.17
N LEU A 47 -5.75 13.96 10.81
CA LEU A 47 -4.84 12.91 11.28
C LEU A 47 -3.39 13.13 10.84
N LEU A 48 -3.17 13.82 9.73
CA LEU A 48 -1.82 14.17 9.27
C LEU A 48 -1.08 15.14 10.21
N GLU A 49 -1.82 15.94 11.02
CA GLU A 49 -1.22 16.83 12.02
C GLU A 49 -0.62 16.05 13.21
N GLN A 50 -1.00 14.80 13.39
CA GLN A 50 -0.51 13.95 14.48
C GLN A 50 0.78 13.22 14.09
N ALA A 51 1.08 13.12 12.79
CA ALA A 51 2.22 12.37 12.29
C ALA A 51 3.52 13.19 12.40
N GLU A 52 4.58 12.57 12.85
CA GLU A 52 5.93 13.15 12.89
C GLU A 52 6.64 13.01 11.53
N ILE A 53 6.29 11.96 10.78
CA ILE A 53 6.83 11.67 9.44
C ILE A 53 5.74 11.03 8.56
N LEU A 54 5.92 11.15 7.24
CA LEU A 54 5.19 10.36 6.25
C LEU A 54 6.13 9.33 5.62
N ILE A 55 5.74 8.06 5.65
CA ILE A 55 6.43 6.98 4.96
C ILE A 55 5.58 6.56 3.77
N SER A 56 6.15 6.46 2.58
CA SER A 56 5.44 5.99 1.40
C SER A 56 6.05 4.72 0.82
N SER A 57 5.21 3.81 0.36
CA SER A 57 5.63 2.79 -0.60
C SER A 57 6.32 3.44 -1.80
N SER A 58 7.32 2.77 -2.39
CA SER A 58 8.02 3.22 -3.59
C SER A 58 7.21 3.11 -4.89
N VAL A 59 6.03 2.50 -4.85
CA VAL A 59 5.15 2.34 -6.00
C VAL A 59 4.55 3.69 -6.41
N THR A 60 4.54 3.98 -7.71
CA THR A 60 4.22 5.30 -8.28
C THR A 60 2.95 5.92 -7.72
N ARG A 61 1.82 5.18 -7.70
CA ARG A 61 0.54 5.65 -7.17
C ARG A 61 0.59 6.04 -5.69
N ALA A 62 1.41 5.36 -4.90
CA ALA A 62 1.59 5.68 -3.48
C ALA A 62 2.47 6.93 -3.31
N LEU A 63 3.57 7.03 -4.04
CA LEU A 63 4.44 8.21 -4.05
C LEU A 63 3.69 9.45 -4.52
N GLU A 64 2.90 9.34 -5.60
CA GLU A 64 2.10 10.45 -6.10
C GLU A 64 1.06 10.87 -5.04
N THR A 65 0.39 9.93 -4.38
CA THR A 65 -0.51 10.23 -3.25
C THR A 65 0.24 10.98 -2.15
N ALA A 66 1.37 10.45 -1.69
CA ALA A 66 2.18 11.07 -0.64
C ALA A 66 2.59 12.51 -0.99
N SER A 67 2.93 12.78 -2.25
CA SER A 67 3.30 14.12 -2.72
C SER A 67 2.16 15.14 -2.56
N TYR A 68 0.91 14.72 -2.73
CA TYR A 68 -0.26 15.56 -2.48
C TYR A 68 -0.46 15.81 -0.98
N LEU A 69 -0.27 14.78 -0.14
CA LEU A 69 -0.49 14.89 1.30
C LEU A 69 0.49 15.83 2.00
N ILE A 70 1.73 15.94 1.51
CA ILE A 70 2.77 16.80 2.11
C ILE A 70 2.93 18.16 1.43
N ARG A 71 2.20 18.45 0.36
CA ARG A 71 2.41 19.64 -0.49
C ARG A 71 2.50 20.95 0.31
N ASP A 72 1.63 21.13 1.29
CA ASP A 72 1.53 22.33 2.10
C ASP A 72 1.92 22.09 3.57
N ARG A 73 2.73 21.03 3.81
CA ARG A 73 3.16 20.60 5.15
C ARG A 73 4.67 20.47 5.22
N GLN A 74 5.23 20.76 6.38
CA GLN A 74 6.64 20.49 6.67
C GLN A 74 6.80 19.09 7.30
N LEU A 75 6.19 18.08 6.69
CA LEU A 75 6.23 16.70 7.14
C LEU A 75 7.32 15.94 6.36
N PRO A 76 8.38 15.42 7.02
CA PRO A 76 9.40 14.66 6.33
C PRO A 76 8.83 13.43 5.62
N LEU A 77 9.21 13.23 4.34
CA LEU A 77 8.82 12.07 3.53
C LEU A 77 9.95 11.08 3.41
N PHE A 78 9.69 9.83 3.77
CA PHE A 78 10.58 8.70 3.54
C PHE A 78 9.95 7.73 2.54
N VAL A 79 10.78 7.13 1.68
CA VAL A 79 10.35 6.14 0.69
C VAL A 79 10.86 4.77 1.09
N GLU A 80 9.93 3.81 1.23
CA GLU A 80 10.25 2.47 1.71
C GLU A 80 9.80 1.40 0.69
N PRO A 81 10.76 0.78 -0.03
CA PRO A 81 10.45 -0.25 -1.03
C PRO A 81 9.73 -1.48 -0.46
N LEU A 82 10.00 -1.86 0.79
CA LEU A 82 9.37 -3.00 1.43
C LEU A 82 7.88 -2.80 1.75
N LEU A 83 7.33 -1.60 1.50
CA LEU A 83 5.90 -1.31 1.63
C LEU A 83 5.11 -1.49 0.33
N HIS A 84 5.69 -2.14 -0.70
CA HIS A 84 5.00 -2.44 -1.96
C HIS A 84 3.72 -3.28 -1.75
N GLU A 85 2.85 -3.34 -2.78
CA GLU A 85 1.62 -4.12 -2.73
C GLU A 85 1.93 -5.63 -2.69
N TRP A 86 0.94 -6.43 -2.33
CA TRP A 86 0.96 -7.88 -2.38
C TRP A 86 1.44 -8.41 -3.72
N GLN A 87 2.32 -9.40 -3.69
CA GLN A 87 2.99 -9.92 -4.87
C GLN A 87 2.38 -11.24 -5.32
N VAL A 88 2.05 -11.31 -6.61
CA VAL A 88 1.80 -12.55 -7.34
C VAL A 88 2.94 -12.76 -8.32
N TYR A 89 3.59 -13.92 -8.28
CA TYR A 89 4.84 -14.17 -9.01
C TYR A 89 4.63 -14.62 -10.45
N GLU A 90 3.39 -14.93 -10.82
CA GLU A 90 3.00 -15.23 -12.20
C GLU A 90 2.25 -14.04 -12.82
N SER A 91 2.50 -13.82 -14.11
CA SER A 91 1.89 -12.69 -14.84
C SER A 91 0.48 -13.02 -15.36
N GLY A 92 -0.32 -11.98 -15.53
CA GLY A 92 -1.64 -12.03 -16.16
C GLY A 92 -2.80 -11.96 -15.17
N THR A 93 -3.89 -11.32 -15.62
CA THR A 93 -5.08 -11.07 -14.80
C THR A 93 -5.72 -12.36 -14.25
N GLU A 94 -5.77 -13.42 -15.06
CA GLU A 94 -6.31 -14.71 -14.63
C GLU A 94 -5.51 -15.31 -13.48
N LYS A 95 -4.19 -15.25 -13.54
CA LYS A 95 -3.29 -15.75 -12.49
C LYS A 95 -3.41 -14.90 -11.22
N PHE A 96 -3.54 -13.60 -11.38
CA PHE A 96 -3.77 -12.69 -10.24
C PHE A 96 -5.08 -13.01 -9.52
N GLU A 97 -6.19 -13.18 -10.25
CA GLU A 97 -7.50 -13.52 -9.65
C GLU A 97 -7.48 -14.91 -9.00
N GLN A 98 -6.82 -15.88 -9.62
CA GLN A 98 -6.63 -17.21 -9.05
C GLN A 98 -5.83 -17.15 -7.74
N ALA A 99 -4.73 -16.40 -7.72
CA ALA A 99 -3.91 -16.20 -6.53
C ALA A 99 -4.72 -15.52 -5.42
N ARG A 100 -5.47 -14.45 -5.77
CA ARG A 100 -6.31 -13.72 -4.83
C ARG A 100 -7.36 -14.61 -4.18
N LYS A 101 -8.04 -15.44 -4.96
CA LYS A 101 -9.01 -16.42 -4.45
C LYS A 101 -8.35 -17.39 -3.46
N LEU A 102 -7.23 -18.00 -3.86
CA LEU A 102 -6.49 -18.94 -3.01
C LEU A 102 -5.97 -18.30 -1.74
N PHE A 103 -5.48 -17.06 -1.82
CA PHE A 103 -5.03 -16.31 -0.64
C PHE A 103 -6.13 -16.18 0.42
N PHE A 104 -7.35 -15.82 0.01
CA PHE A 104 -8.46 -15.68 0.96
C PHE A 104 -8.99 -17.03 1.45
N GLU A 105 -9.11 -18.02 0.59
CA GLU A 105 -9.55 -19.38 0.96
C GLU A 105 -8.60 -20.04 1.95
N ASN A 106 -7.29 -19.77 1.84
CA ASN A 106 -6.24 -20.33 2.70
C ASN A 106 -5.75 -19.34 3.77
N ARG A 107 -6.51 -18.28 4.07
CA ARG A 107 -6.19 -17.30 5.13
C ARG A 107 -4.79 -16.68 5.02
N GLY A 108 -4.34 -16.45 3.80
CA GLY A 108 -3.03 -15.86 3.52
C GLY A 108 -1.87 -16.86 3.44
N GLU A 109 -2.12 -18.14 3.63
CA GLU A 109 -1.10 -19.19 3.45
C GLU A 109 -1.02 -19.64 2.00
N LEU A 110 0.16 -20.14 1.60
CA LEU A 110 0.39 -20.73 0.28
C LEU A 110 0.25 -22.25 0.36
N PRO A 111 -0.75 -22.89 -0.29
CA PRO A 111 -0.90 -24.33 -0.30
C PRO A 111 0.32 -25.03 -0.94
N VAL A 112 0.72 -26.21 -0.42
CA VAL A 112 1.88 -26.98 -0.89
C VAL A 112 1.83 -27.28 -2.42
N ARG A 113 0.62 -27.43 -2.97
CA ARG A 113 0.39 -27.70 -4.41
C ARG A 113 -0.40 -26.55 -5.06
N SER A 114 -0.02 -25.32 -4.75
CA SER A 114 -0.67 -24.16 -5.36
C SER A 114 -0.35 -24.08 -6.85
N PRO A 115 -1.35 -23.86 -7.71
CA PRO A 115 -1.17 -23.65 -9.15
C PRO A 115 -0.59 -22.28 -9.50
N VAL A 116 -0.52 -21.37 -8.52
CA VAL A 116 0.10 -20.05 -8.63
C VAL A 116 0.85 -19.72 -7.35
N ARG A 117 1.96 -19.00 -7.45
CA ARG A 117 2.76 -18.56 -6.30
C ARG A 117 2.45 -17.10 -5.98
N TYR A 118 2.32 -16.82 -4.72
CA TYR A 118 2.07 -15.47 -4.21
C TYR A 118 2.72 -15.28 -2.85
N GLU A 119 2.87 -14.03 -2.47
CA GLU A 119 3.38 -13.63 -1.17
C GLU A 119 2.36 -13.98 -0.07
N THR A 120 2.79 -14.68 0.97
CA THR A 120 1.91 -15.05 2.08
C THR A 120 1.65 -13.85 3.00
N ALA A 121 0.60 -13.94 3.83
CA ALA A 121 0.31 -12.95 4.86
C ALA A 121 1.49 -12.77 5.83
N GLU A 122 2.16 -13.85 6.19
CA GLU A 122 3.35 -13.82 7.06
C GLU A 122 4.52 -13.08 6.40
N GLN A 123 4.78 -13.33 5.12
CA GLN A 123 5.81 -12.63 4.37
C GLN A 123 5.54 -11.12 4.26
N MET A 124 4.28 -10.74 3.99
CA MET A 124 3.88 -9.32 3.99
C MET A 124 4.14 -8.66 5.35
N LYS A 125 3.76 -9.31 6.44
CA LYS A 125 4.00 -8.81 7.80
C LYS A 125 5.49 -8.70 8.11
N ALA A 126 6.27 -9.73 7.77
CA ALA A 126 7.71 -9.74 8.03
C ALA A 126 8.44 -8.58 7.33
N ARG A 127 8.17 -8.32 6.03
CA ARG A 127 8.78 -7.19 5.33
C ARG A 127 8.29 -5.83 5.85
N PHE A 128 7.03 -5.74 6.26
CA PHE A 128 6.47 -4.53 6.87
C PHE A 128 7.21 -4.19 8.17
N PHE A 129 7.33 -5.15 9.10
CA PHE A 129 8.07 -4.93 10.34
C PHE A 129 9.56 -4.63 10.10
N SER A 130 10.17 -5.29 9.10
CA SER A 130 11.54 -4.96 8.68
C SER A 130 11.67 -3.51 8.19
N ALA A 131 10.70 -3.01 7.42
CA ALA A 131 10.64 -1.62 7.00
C ALA A 131 10.52 -0.67 8.19
N LEU A 132 9.54 -0.92 9.06
CA LEU A 132 9.19 -0.02 10.18
C LEU A 132 10.24 0.00 11.29
N SER A 133 11.03 -1.06 11.44
CA SER A 133 12.12 -1.11 12.44
C SER A 133 13.13 0.03 12.32
N LYS A 134 13.27 0.64 11.14
CA LYS A 134 14.13 1.81 10.87
C LYS A 134 13.59 3.11 11.50
N TYR A 135 12.30 3.12 11.82
CA TYR A 135 11.55 4.30 12.25
C TYR A 135 11.03 4.17 13.69
N ARG A 136 11.58 3.24 14.46
CA ARG A 136 11.14 2.94 15.83
C ARG A 136 11.20 4.10 16.82
N ASP A 137 11.99 5.13 16.50
CA ASP A 137 12.18 6.31 17.35
C ASP A 137 11.03 7.33 17.21
N TYR A 138 10.10 7.13 16.25
CA TYR A 138 8.90 7.94 16.07
C TYR A 138 7.71 7.32 16.80
N GLU A 139 6.92 8.16 17.46
CA GLU A 139 5.72 7.72 18.19
C GLU A 139 4.52 7.54 17.24
N THR A 140 4.35 8.48 16.27
CA THR A 140 3.26 8.48 15.31
C THR A 140 3.76 8.67 13.88
N VAL A 141 3.45 7.73 13.00
CA VAL A 141 3.82 7.78 11.59
C VAL A 141 2.58 7.71 10.69
N ALA A 142 2.52 8.56 9.66
CA ALA A 142 1.59 8.38 8.55
C ALA A 142 2.24 7.48 7.48
N LEU A 143 1.47 6.54 6.91
CA LEU A 143 2.02 5.53 6.02
C LEU A 143 1.12 5.34 4.79
N VAL A 144 1.61 5.77 3.61
CA VAL A 144 0.90 5.54 2.34
C VAL A 144 1.30 4.19 1.76
N ALA A 145 0.32 3.29 1.68
CA ALA A 145 0.52 1.93 1.22
C ALA A 145 -0.67 1.41 0.41
N HIS A 146 -0.83 0.10 0.40
CA HIS A 146 -1.72 -0.63 -0.50
C HIS A 146 -2.72 -1.49 0.28
N ARG A 147 -3.85 -1.79 -0.36
CA ARG A 147 -4.98 -2.46 0.27
C ARG A 147 -4.62 -3.81 0.89
N MET A 148 -3.92 -4.68 0.17
CA MET A 148 -3.62 -6.03 0.67
C MET A 148 -2.63 -6.00 1.84
N LEU A 149 -1.66 -5.07 1.79
CA LEU A 149 -0.71 -4.87 2.89
C LEU A 149 -1.44 -4.33 4.14
N ILE A 150 -2.23 -3.25 4.00
CA ILE A 150 -2.95 -2.64 5.14
C ILE A 150 -3.89 -3.65 5.81
N ARG A 151 -4.57 -4.48 5.02
CA ARG A 151 -5.48 -5.53 5.54
C ARG A 151 -4.81 -6.57 6.43
N GLN A 152 -3.48 -6.64 6.45
CA GLN A 152 -2.77 -7.53 7.38
C GLN A 152 -2.80 -7.02 8.83
N PHE A 153 -3.15 -5.75 9.05
CA PHE A 153 -3.03 -5.06 10.34
C PHE A 153 -4.34 -4.48 10.85
N VAL A 154 -5.35 -4.36 9.99
CA VAL A 154 -6.65 -3.77 10.34
C VAL A 154 -7.79 -4.77 10.13
N ALA A 155 -8.86 -4.61 10.91
CA ALA A 155 -10.04 -5.47 10.82
C ALA A 155 -10.91 -5.17 9.59
N ASP A 156 -10.82 -3.95 9.04
CA ASP A 156 -11.60 -3.52 7.90
C ASP A 156 -11.32 -4.36 6.65
N GLN A 157 -12.38 -4.93 6.10
CA GLN A 157 -12.30 -5.73 4.88
C GLN A 157 -12.37 -4.89 3.61
N GLN A 158 -13.00 -3.73 3.69
CA GLN A 158 -13.11 -2.77 2.60
C GLN A 158 -12.37 -1.50 2.99
N ILE A 159 -11.30 -1.20 2.27
CA ILE A 159 -10.48 0.00 2.46
C ILE A 159 -10.58 0.79 1.16
N ASP A 160 -11.17 1.98 1.24
CA ASP A 160 -11.35 2.86 0.08
C ASP A 160 -10.06 3.62 -0.28
N PHE A 161 -9.96 4.15 -1.50
CA PHE A 161 -8.84 4.99 -1.90
C PHE A 161 -8.75 6.23 -1.02
N CYS A 162 -7.54 6.62 -0.65
CA CYS A 162 -7.25 7.71 0.26
C CYS A 162 -7.91 7.60 1.65
N GLN A 163 -8.39 6.42 2.04
CA GLN A 163 -8.92 6.18 3.39
C GLN A 163 -7.79 6.17 4.41
N PHE A 164 -8.04 6.82 5.55
CA PHE A 164 -7.18 6.85 6.73
C PHE A 164 -7.67 5.85 7.76
N ILE A 165 -6.77 5.05 8.32
CA ILE A 165 -7.07 4.07 9.36
C ILE A 165 -5.96 4.12 10.42
N GLU A 166 -6.33 4.36 11.68
CA GLU A 166 -5.40 4.34 12.79
C GLU A 166 -5.21 2.92 13.32
N CYS A 167 -3.99 2.58 13.65
CA CYS A 167 -3.62 1.29 14.22
C CYS A 167 -2.43 1.47 15.17
N GLU A 168 -2.43 0.79 16.31
CA GLU A 168 -1.27 0.72 17.19
C GLU A 168 -0.57 -0.62 17.01
N LEU A 169 0.74 -0.59 16.76
CA LEU A 169 1.57 -1.78 16.60
C LEU A 169 2.82 -1.71 17.49
N GLU A 170 3.22 -2.87 17.98
CA GLU A 170 4.54 -3.06 18.59
C GLU A 170 5.56 -3.30 17.48
N ILE A 171 6.57 -2.38 17.36
CA ILE A 171 7.62 -2.39 16.33
C ILE A 171 8.98 -2.71 16.96
#